data_64391283d8fb5b3259d3eeef8db3116b
#
_entry.id   64391283d8fb5b3259d3eeef8db3116b
#
_cell.length_a   1.000
_cell.length_b   1.000
_cell.length_c   1.000
_cell.angle_alpha   90.00
_cell.angle_beta   90.00
_cell.angle_gamma   90.00
#
_symmetry.space_group_name_H-M   'P 1'
#
loop_
_entity.id
_entity.type
_entity.pdbx_description
1 polymer ?
#
loop_
_entity_poly.entity_id
_entity_poly.type
_entity_poly.pdbx_seq_one_letter_code
_entity_poly.pdbx_strand_id
1 'polypeptide(L)'
;MGLITGFFGRRAHREHLQGLELLLEEPGANSLGVESAGRWQVRGNGNLALTEDELLFAQWVPKRLLRIPRRSILEVSKTGSHLGKRIGRPLLRVSWTAEDGTEDAIALWVRDPDRWIAALLSGAP
;
A
#
# COMPACT_ATOMS: atom_id res chain seq x y z
N MET A 1 -15.40 1.89 16.72
CA MET A 1 -15.14 1.20 16.41
C MET A 1 -14.02 0.87 16.39
N GLY A 2 -13.35 1.20 16.78
CA GLY A 2 -12.21 0.79 16.61
C GLY A 2 -11.90 -0.47 17.03
N LEU A 3 -12.39 -0.74 18.01
CA LEU A 3 -12.15 -1.79 18.37
C LEU A 3 -12.04 -2.61 17.60
N ILE A 4 -12.55 -2.41 17.12
CA ILE A 4 -12.49 -3.23 16.14
C ILE A 4 -11.96 -2.49 15.00
N THR A 5 -10.86 -1.83 15.16
CA THR A 5 -10.25 -1.05 14.10
C THR A 5 -9.98 -1.91 12.87
N GLY A 6 -9.43 -3.12 13.07
CA GLY A 6 -9.14 -3.99 11.95
C GLY A 6 -10.37 -4.44 11.20
N PHE A 7 -11.41 -4.77 11.93
CA PHE A 7 -12.65 -5.18 11.32
C PHE A 7 -13.28 -4.03 10.55
N PHE A 8 -13.31 -2.86 11.17
CA PHE A 8 -13.88 -1.69 10.54
C PHE A 8 -13.10 -1.30 9.27
N GLY A 9 -11.79 -1.37 9.34
CA GLY A 9 -10.95 -1.09 8.19
C GLY A 9 -11.18 -2.04 7.05
N ARG A 10 -11.32 -3.33 7.35
CA ARG A 10 -11.61 -4.32 6.31
C ARG A 10 -12.95 -4.06 5.64
N ARG A 11 -13.93 -3.68 6.44
CA ARG A 11 -15.24 -3.40 5.91
C ARG A 11 -15.20 -2.20 4.98
N ALA A 12 -14.53 -1.13 5.40
CA ALA A 12 -14.40 0.06 4.57
C ALA A 12 -13.67 -0.27 3.27
N HIS A 13 -12.62 -1.09 3.36
CA HIS A 13 -11.87 -1.51 2.20
C HIS A 13 -12.77 -2.27 1.21
N ARG A 14 -13.56 -3.19 1.72
CA ARG A 14 -14.47 -3.97 0.87
C ARG A 14 -15.52 -3.09 0.21
N GLU A 15 -16.02 -2.09 0.92
CA GLU A 15 -16.97 -1.18 0.33
C GLU A 15 -16.38 -0.45 -0.86
N HIS A 16 -15.14 0.01 -0.73
CA HIS A 16 -14.45 0.67 -1.82
C HIS A 16 -14.17 -0.26 -2.99
N LEU A 17 -13.98 -1.54 -2.70
CA LEU A 17 -13.59 -2.51 -3.72
C LEU A 17 -14.75 -3.37 -4.19
N GLN A 18 -15.94 -3.03 -3.78
CA GLN A 18 -17.12 -3.79 -4.17
C GLN A 18 -17.22 -3.85 -5.70
N GLY A 19 -17.39 -5.05 -6.23
CA GLY A 19 -17.48 -5.25 -7.66
C GLY A 19 -16.15 -5.39 -8.37
N LEU A 20 -15.03 -5.23 -7.66
CA LEU A 20 -13.72 -5.39 -8.24
C LEU A 20 -13.14 -6.76 -7.91
N GLU A 21 -12.46 -7.34 -8.86
CA GLU A 21 -11.77 -8.60 -8.63
C GLU A 21 -10.42 -8.32 -8.02
N LEU A 22 -10.15 -8.91 -6.87
CA LEU A 22 -8.87 -8.76 -6.18
C LEU A 22 -7.92 -9.85 -6.60
N LEU A 23 -6.76 -9.47 -7.12
CA LEU A 23 -5.72 -10.40 -7.49
C LEU A 23 -4.90 -10.82 -6.29
N LEU A 24 -4.75 -9.92 -5.32
CA LEU A 24 -4.00 -10.17 -4.09
C LEU A 24 -4.52 -9.20 -3.04
N GLU A 25 -4.61 -9.68 -1.80
CA GLU A 25 -5.08 -8.85 -0.69
C GLU A 25 -4.33 -9.23 0.57
N GLU A 26 -3.94 -8.22 1.34
CA GLU A 26 -3.31 -8.45 2.64
C GLU A 26 -3.88 -7.49 3.67
N PRO A 27 -4.75 -7.98 4.58
CA PRO A 27 -5.19 -7.16 5.71
C PRO A 27 -4.06 -7.05 6.71
N GLY A 28 -3.91 -5.87 7.30
CA GLY A 28 -2.90 -5.68 8.33
C GLY A 28 -1.53 -5.28 7.82
N ALA A 29 -1.41 -4.91 6.57
CA ALA A 29 -0.18 -4.30 6.09
C ALA A 29 0.08 -3.00 6.87
N ASN A 30 1.34 -2.63 7.04
CA ASN A 30 1.67 -1.44 7.80
C ASN A 30 2.44 -0.45 6.95
N SER A 31 1.87 0.73 6.76
CA SER A 31 2.51 1.78 5.97
C SER A 31 3.49 2.56 6.84
N LEU A 32 4.71 2.72 6.36
CA LEU A 32 5.70 3.57 6.98
C LEU A 32 5.63 5.00 6.44
N GLY A 33 4.69 5.26 5.54
CA GLY A 33 4.45 6.60 5.06
C GLY A 33 4.70 6.77 3.57
N VAL A 34 4.12 7.83 3.04
CA VAL A 34 4.28 8.24 1.65
C VAL A 34 5.32 9.35 1.62
N GLU A 35 6.27 9.29 0.69
CA GLU A 35 7.40 10.22 0.69
C GLU A 35 6.97 11.68 0.61
N SER A 36 5.95 11.97 -0.19
CA SER A 36 5.49 13.35 -0.34
C SER A 36 4.94 13.95 0.95
N ALA A 37 4.52 13.11 1.90
CA ALA A 37 3.99 13.59 3.18
C ALA A 37 5.07 13.74 4.25
N GLY A 38 6.30 13.33 3.95
CA GLY A 38 7.44 13.58 4.82
C GLY A 38 7.65 12.54 5.90
N ARG A 39 8.81 12.62 6.52
CA ARG A 39 9.27 11.59 7.47
C ARG A 39 8.55 11.60 8.82
N TRP A 40 7.80 12.68 9.08
CA TRP A 40 7.15 12.83 10.38
C TRP A 40 5.75 12.28 10.44
N GLN A 41 5.26 11.71 9.34
CA GLN A 41 3.91 11.14 9.36
C GLN A 41 3.88 9.85 10.18
N VAL A 42 2.72 9.57 10.75
CA VAL A 42 2.53 8.41 11.62
C VAL A 42 2.39 7.17 10.77
N ARG A 43 2.98 6.07 11.23
CA ARG A 43 2.78 4.77 10.60
C ARG A 43 1.31 4.36 10.75
N GLY A 44 0.83 3.59 9.80
CA GLY A 44 -0.56 3.16 9.84
C GLY A 44 -0.78 1.76 9.30
N ASN A 45 -1.65 1.02 9.97
CA ASN A 45 -2.09 -0.28 9.48
C ASN A 45 -3.24 -0.08 8.50
N GLY A 46 -3.39 -1.03 7.61
CA GLY A 46 -4.48 -1.02 6.67
C GLY A 46 -4.52 -2.28 5.83
N ASN A 47 -5.40 -2.27 4.86
CA ASN A 47 -5.55 -3.36 3.91
C ASN A 47 -4.88 -2.97 2.60
N LEU A 48 -3.99 -3.83 2.11
CA LEU A 48 -3.35 -3.65 0.82
C LEU A 48 -4.03 -4.59 -0.17
N ALA A 49 -4.39 -4.08 -1.32
CA ALA A 49 -5.08 -4.88 -2.33
C ALA A 49 -4.58 -4.54 -3.72
N LEU A 50 -4.52 -5.54 -4.57
CA LEU A 50 -4.15 -5.39 -5.97
C LEU A 50 -5.31 -5.83 -6.83
N THR A 51 -5.72 -4.94 -7.75
CA THR A 51 -6.69 -5.28 -8.78
C THR A 51 -5.97 -5.28 -10.12
N GLU A 52 -6.70 -5.53 -11.17
CA GLU A 52 -6.14 -5.48 -12.51
C GLU A 52 -5.55 -4.10 -12.82
N ASP A 53 -6.18 -3.04 -12.35
CA ASP A 53 -5.82 -1.68 -12.73
C ASP A 53 -5.13 -0.86 -11.64
N GLU A 54 -5.24 -1.26 -10.39
CA GLU A 54 -4.79 -0.40 -9.28
C GLU A 54 -4.16 -1.18 -8.15
N LEU A 55 -3.22 -0.53 -7.47
CA LEU A 55 -2.79 -0.94 -6.13
C LEU A 55 -3.48 0.00 -5.14
N LEU A 56 -4.11 -0.57 -4.13
CA LEU A 56 -4.93 0.18 -3.18
C LEU A 56 -4.44 -0.09 -1.77
N PHE A 57 -4.32 0.98 -0.98
CA PHE A 57 -4.04 0.84 0.44
C PHE A 57 -5.08 1.61 1.23
N ALA A 58 -5.92 0.87 1.97
CA ALA A 58 -6.97 1.46 2.79
C ALA A 58 -6.49 1.47 4.24
N GLN A 59 -5.97 2.61 4.66
CA GLN A 59 -5.47 2.78 6.03
C GLN A 59 -6.64 2.89 7.01
N TRP A 60 -6.48 2.27 8.17
CA TRP A 60 -7.57 2.20 9.14
C TRP A 60 -7.69 3.45 10.00
N VAL A 61 -6.56 3.94 10.52
CA VAL A 61 -6.55 5.09 11.44
C VAL A 61 -5.31 5.91 11.19
N PRO A 62 -5.44 7.18 10.84
CA PRO A 62 -6.66 7.81 10.37
C PRO A 62 -7.12 7.17 9.07
N LYS A 63 -8.40 7.21 8.82
CA LYS A 63 -8.96 6.54 7.66
C LYS A 63 -8.56 7.27 6.38
N ARG A 64 -7.86 6.56 5.50
CA ARG A 64 -7.38 7.11 4.23
C ARG A 64 -7.35 6.02 3.19
N LEU A 65 -7.60 6.39 1.95
CA LEU A 65 -7.49 5.47 0.83
C LEU A 65 -6.47 6.01 -0.16
N LEU A 66 -5.40 5.24 -0.37
CA LEU A 66 -4.42 5.56 -1.40
C LEU A 66 -4.71 4.67 -2.60
N ARG A 67 -4.82 5.27 -3.76
CA ARG A 67 -5.07 4.56 -5.01
C ARG A 67 -3.93 4.86 -5.97
N ILE A 68 -3.25 3.81 -6.43
CA ILE A 68 -2.12 3.95 -7.35
C ILE A 68 -2.47 3.20 -8.61
N PRO A 69 -2.70 3.91 -9.74
CA PRO A 69 -2.92 3.22 -11.01
C PRO A 69 -1.68 2.38 -11.35
N ARG A 70 -1.89 1.14 -11.71
CA ARG A 70 -0.75 0.25 -12.02
C ARG A 70 0.11 0.81 -13.13
N ARG A 71 -0.52 1.48 -14.10
CA ARG A 71 0.24 2.06 -15.22
C ARG A 71 1.15 3.21 -14.79
N SER A 72 0.93 3.75 -13.60
CA SER A 72 1.76 4.85 -13.08
C SER A 72 2.93 4.35 -12.25
N ILE A 73 2.98 3.06 -11.94
CA ILE A 73 4.04 2.51 -11.10
C ILE A 73 5.36 2.53 -11.87
N LEU A 74 6.38 3.08 -11.22
CA LEU A 74 7.71 3.20 -11.79
C LEU A 74 8.62 2.07 -11.36
N GLU A 75 8.59 1.74 -10.06
CA GLU A 75 9.49 0.74 -9.52
C GLU A 75 8.85 0.05 -8.34
N VAL A 76 9.10 -1.26 -8.22
CA VAL A 76 8.68 -2.06 -7.08
C VAL A 76 9.92 -2.78 -6.58
N SER A 77 10.24 -2.61 -5.31
CA SER A 77 11.48 -3.16 -4.77
C SER A 77 11.35 -3.47 -3.28
N LYS A 78 12.41 -4.04 -2.70
CA LYS A 78 12.51 -4.20 -1.26
C LYS A 78 13.46 -3.15 -0.73
N THR A 79 13.17 -2.61 0.45
CA THR A 79 14.05 -1.66 1.11
C THR A 79 14.14 -1.98 2.60
N GLY A 80 15.26 -1.65 3.21
CA GLY A 80 15.44 -1.87 4.65
C GLY A 80 14.97 -0.71 5.50
N SER A 81 14.70 0.43 4.89
CA SER A 81 14.24 1.61 5.63
C SER A 81 13.46 2.52 4.71
N HIS A 82 12.67 3.41 5.30
CA HIS A 82 11.87 4.36 4.55
C HIS A 82 11.63 5.58 5.43
N LEU A 83 11.97 6.76 4.90
CA LEU A 83 11.80 8.01 5.63
C LEU A 83 12.48 7.97 7.00
N GLY A 84 13.64 7.31 7.07
CA GLY A 84 14.39 7.19 8.30
C GLY A 84 13.88 6.15 9.27
N LYS A 85 12.86 5.39 8.89
CA LYS A 85 12.26 4.37 9.75
C LYS A 85 12.72 2.99 9.36
N ARG A 86 12.90 2.14 10.36
CA ARG A 86 13.30 0.74 10.18
C ARG A 86 12.48 -0.14 11.09
N ILE A 87 12.21 -1.38 10.65
CA ILE A 87 11.53 -2.35 11.49
C ILE A 87 12.29 -3.66 11.56
N GLY A 88 13.53 -3.69 11.04
CA GLY A 88 14.34 -4.91 11.07
C GLY A 88 13.96 -5.96 10.06
N ARG A 89 13.10 -5.63 9.11
CA ARG A 89 12.65 -6.54 8.06
C ARG A 89 12.59 -5.80 6.74
N PRO A 90 12.73 -6.53 5.62
CA PRO A 90 12.55 -5.89 4.32
C PRO A 90 11.13 -5.36 4.16
N LEU A 91 11.04 -4.20 3.57
CA LEU A 91 9.78 -3.54 3.28
C LEU A 91 9.51 -3.59 1.78
N LEU A 92 8.24 -3.62 1.42
CA LEU A 92 7.83 -3.45 0.03
C LEU A 92 7.81 -1.95 -0.26
N ARG A 93 8.57 -1.53 -1.28
CA ARG A 93 8.57 -0.14 -1.71
C ARG A 93 8.00 -0.03 -3.11
N VAL A 94 7.04 0.85 -3.28
CA VAL A 94 6.42 1.11 -4.58
C VAL A 94 6.54 2.60 -4.88
N SER A 95 7.12 2.93 -6.02
CA SER A 95 7.15 4.31 -6.48
C SER A 95 6.28 4.47 -7.71
N TRP A 96 5.72 5.66 -7.87
CA TRP A 96 4.82 5.92 -8.98
C TRP A 96 4.85 7.40 -9.34
N THR A 97 4.30 7.72 -10.52
CA THR A 97 4.12 9.10 -10.95
C THR A 97 2.76 9.57 -10.45
N ALA A 98 2.78 10.59 -9.60
CA ALA A 98 1.56 11.17 -9.05
C ALA A 98 0.83 11.99 -10.12
N GLU A 99 -0.40 12.41 -9.78
CA GLU A 99 -1.22 13.15 -10.74
C GLU A 99 -0.56 14.44 -11.22
N ASP A 100 0.20 15.08 -10.34
CA ASP A 100 0.87 16.33 -10.71
C ASP A 100 2.17 16.09 -11.48
N GLY A 101 2.48 14.86 -11.82
CA GLY A 101 3.67 14.52 -12.60
C GLY A 101 4.92 14.27 -11.77
N THR A 102 4.86 14.47 -10.45
CA THR A 102 6.03 14.21 -9.60
C THR A 102 6.08 12.75 -9.21
N GLU A 103 7.26 12.28 -8.83
CA GLU A 103 7.43 10.92 -8.34
C GLU A 103 7.12 10.86 -6.85
N ASP A 104 6.41 9.83 -6.44
CA ASP A 104 6.11 9.57 -5.04
C ASP A 104 6.39 8.12 -4.73
N ALA A 105 6.43 7.75 -3.47
CA ALA A 105 6.69 6.38 -3.07
C ALA A 105 6.11 6.08 -1.70
N ILE A 106 5.71 4.83 -1.51
CA ILE A 106 5.26 4.32 -0.23
C ILE A 106 6.07 3.07 0.10
N ALA A 107 6.32 2.85 1.38
CA ALA A 107 6.89 1.60 1.83
C ALA A 107 5.97 0.97 2.87
N LEU A 108 5.80 -0.34 2.76
CA LEU A 108 4.87 -1.06 3.61
C LEU A 108 5.53 -2.33 4.13
N TRP A 109 5.23 -2.65 5.40
CA TRP A 109 5.49 -3.99 5.86
C TRP A 109 4.35 -4.89 5.38
N VAL A 110 4.72 -5.98 4.72
CA VAL A 110 3.80 -7.04 4.31
C VAL A 110 4.44 -8.37 4.68
N ARG A 111 3.64 -9.42 4.72
CA ARG A 111 4.15 -10.73 5.13
C ARG A 111 5.21 -11.26 4.17
N ASP A 112 4.98 -11.08 2.89
CA ASP A 112 5.85 -11.63 1.86
C ASP A 112 6.04 -10.59 0.75
N PRO A 113 7.05 -9.73 0.91
CA PRO A 113 7.29 -8.70 -0.12
C PRO A 113 7.55 -9.28 -1.50
N ASP A 114 8.21 -10.43 -1.58
CA ASP A 114 8.50 -11.03 -2.88
C ASP A 114 7.23 -11.43 -3.62
N ARG A 115 6.22 -11.89 -2.89
CA ARG A 115 4.95 -12.24 -3.51
C ARG A 115 4.28 -11.01 -4.11
N TRP A 116 4.31 -9.89 -3.39
CA TRP A 116 3.75 -8.64 -3.89
C TRP A 116 4.52 -8.11 -5.08
N ILE A 117 5.86 -8.20 -5.03
CA ILE A 117 6.69 -7.77 -6.16
C ILE A 117 6.35 -8.59 -7.39
N ALA A 118 6.29 -9.91 -7.25
CA ALA A 118 5.97 -10.78 -8.37
C ALA A 118 4.58 -10.46 -8.95
N ALA A 119 3.59 -10.25 -8.09
CA ALA A 119 2.24 -9.94 -8.53
C ALA A 119 2.17 -8.60 -9.25
N LEU A 120 2.87 -7.60 -8.75
CA LEU A 120 2.89 -6.27 -9.36
C LEU A 120 3.61 -6.27 -10.69
N LEU A 121 4.69 -7.03 -10.80
CA LEU A 121 5.48 -7.07 -12.03
C LEU A 121 4.85 -7.96 -13.10
N SER A 122 4.09 -8.97 -12.70
CA SER A 122 3.51 -9.88 -13.67
C SER A 122 2.32 -9.32 -14.37
N GLY A 123 1.89 -8.23 -13.98
CA GLY A 123 0.64 -7.79 -14.38
C GLY A 123 0.41 -7.26 -15.66
N ALA A 124 1.03 -7.66 -16.48
CA ALA A 124 0.69 -7.26 -17.58
C ALA A 124 -0.39 -7.59 -18.03
N PRO A 125 -1.14 -7.30 -18.49
CA PRO A 125 -2.05 -7.74 -19.33
C PRO A 125 -1.81 -7.28 -20.48
#